data_29ccc43953f1d36ec2833c52680ce60a
#
_entry.id   29ccc43953f1d36ec2833c52680ce60a
#
_cell.length_a   1.000
_cell.length_b   1.000
_cell.length_c   1.000
_cell.angle_alpha   90.00
_cell.angle_beta   90.00
_cell.angle_gamma   90.00
#
_symmetry.space_group_name_H-M   'P 1'
#
loop_
_entity.id
_entity.type
_entity.pdbx_description
1 polymer ?
#
loop_
_entity_poly.entity_id
_entity_poly.type
_entity_poly.pdbx_seq_one_letter_code
_entity_poly.pdbx_strand_id
1 'polypeptide(L)'
;MGGAGAGMQLDINEIQKFLPHRYPFLLIDKVVEMERYKRIVAIKSVTINEGFFQGHFPGKPVMPGVLILESMAQAGGLLLLQEIPDRDRKLLYLASMDDVKFRRPVVPGDQLRVEVDILAWKGDRCKIRAKAFVEGNLAAEAMLLCLMVDRERANNSGK
;
A
#
# COMPACT_ATOMS: atom_id res chain seq x y z
N MET A 1 -20.59 -24.28 13.71
CA MET A 1 -20.38 -23.55 12.46
C MET A 1 -19.87 -22.14 12.80
N GLY A 2 -18.58 -21.98 12.85
CA GLY A 2 -17.96 -20.67 13.08
C GLY A 2 -17.89 -19.93 11.76
N GLY A 3 -18.76 -18.94 11.55
CA GLY A 3 -18.53 -17.97 10.52
C GLY A 3 -17.27 -17.19 10.86
N ALA A 4 -16.21 -17.34 10.09
CA ALA A 4 -15.11 -16.40 10.09
C ALA A 4 -15.73 -15.04 9.82
N GLY A 5 -15.69 -14.12 10.79
CA GLY A 5 -16.22 -12.77 10.64
C GLY A 5 -15.63 -12.18 9.36
N ALA A 6 -16.46 -11.78 8.42
CA ALA A 6 -16.01 -11.08 7.23
C ALA A 6 -15.24 -9.85 7.70
N GLY A 7 -13.92 -9.84 7.46
CA GLY A 7 -13.08 -8.70 7.78
C GLY A 7 -13.62 -7.44 7.12
N MET A 8 -13.29 -6.26 7.68
CA MET A 8 -13.71 -4.98 7.12
C MET A 8 -13.26 -4.88 5.66
N GLN A 9 -14.19 -4.46 4.79
CA GLN A 9 -13.93 -4.19 3.37
C GLN A 9 -14.12 -2.70 3.11
N LEU A 10 -13.35 -2.15 2.17
CA LEU A 10 -13.45 -0.75 1.76
C LEU A 10 -13.50 -0.64 0.25
N ASP A 11 -14.43 0.15 -0.26
CA ASP A 11 -14.44 0.58 -1.65
C ASP A 11 -13.51 1.79 -1.87
N ILE A 12 -13.39 2.23 -3.12
CA ILE A 12 -12.49 3.34 -3.46
C ILE A 12 -12.88 4.67 -2.79
N ASN A 13 -14.17 4.91 -2.58
CA ASN A 13 -14.64 6.14 -1.92
C ASN A 13 -14.25 6.15 -0.44
N GLU A 14 -14.32 5.00 0.20
CA GLU A 14 -13.90 4.83 1.59
C GLU A 14 -12.37 4.92 1.72
N ILE A 15 -11.61 4.31 0.81
CA ILE A 15 -10.15 4.40 0.75
C ILE A 15 -9.70 5.86 0.69
N GLN A 16 -10.34 6.67 -0.13
CA GLN A 16 -10.00 8.09 -0.28
C GLN A 16 -10.29 8.95 0.96
N LYS A 17 -11.08 8.45 1.90
CA LYS A 17 -11.29 9.13 3.20
C LYS A 17 -10.09 8.97 4.14
N PHE A 18 -9.26 7.95 3.94
CA PHE A 18 -8.10 7.65 4.77
C PHE A 18 -6.79 8.03 4.10
N LEU A 19 -6.57 7.64 2.84
CA LEU A 19 -5.36 7.96 2.09
C LEU A 19 -5.45 9.35 1.45
N PRO A 20 -4.40 10.18 1.60
CA PRO A 20 -4.34 11.48 0.93
C PRO A 20 -4.03 11.38 -0.56
N HIS A 21 -3.50 10.23 -1.01
CA HIS A 21 -3.11 9.98 -2.40
C HIS A 21 -4.29 10.12 -3.36
N ARG A 22 -4.03 10.65 -4.56
CA ARG A 22 -5.02 10.79 -5.64
C ARG A 22 -4.37 10.40 -6.97
N TYR A 23 -5.16 10.35 -8.03
CA TYR A 23 -4.66 10.14 -9.37
C TYR A 23 -3.47 11.08 -9.67
N PRO A 24 -2.36 10.61 -10.26
CA PRO A 24 -2.12 9.24 -10.75
C PRO A 24 -1.41 8.32 -9.74
N PHE A 25 -1.37 8.69 -8.45
CA PHE A 25 -0.53 8.05 -7.44
C PHE A 25 -1.30 7.25 -6.37
N LEU A 26 -2.61 7.14 -6.49
CA LEU A 26 -3.42 6.24 -5.65
C LEU A 26 -3.33 4.83 -6.25
N LEU A 27 -2.66 3.91 -5.56
CA LEU A 27 -2.32 2.58 -6.05
C LEU A 27 -3.04 1.45 -5.30
N ILE A 28 -4.20 1.74 -4.71
CA ILE A 28 -5.12 0.76 -4.10
C ILE A 28 -6.52 1.05 -4.61
N ASP A 29 -7.19 0.03 -5.12
CA ASP A 29 -8.53 0.14 -5.68
C ASP A 29 -9.63 -0.40 -4.75
N LYS A 30 -9.29 -1.40 -3.91
CA LYS A 30 -10.22 -2.05 -3.00
C LYS A 30 -9.49 -2.67 -1.80
N VAL A 31 -10.11 -2.66 -0.63
CA VAL A 31 -9.73 -3.51 0.50
C VAL A 31 -10.71 -4.65 0.58
N VAL A 32 -10.21 -5.89 0.55
CA VAL A 32 -11.03 -7.10 0.57
C VAL A 32 -11.10 -7.75 1.96
N GLU A 33 -10.11 -7.45 2.80
CA GLU A 33 -10.04 -7.95 4.17
C GLU A 33 -9.20 -7.01 5.03
N MET A 34 -9.64 -6.71 6.23
CA MET A 34 -8.84 -5.96 7.18
C MET A 34 -9.19 -6.36 8.61
N GLU A 35 -8.14 -6.64 9.38
CA GLU A 35 -8.19 -6.84 10.83
C GLU A 35 -7.39 -5.73 11.50
N ARG A 36 -8.07 -4.94 12.34
CA ARG A 36 -7.49 -3.77 13.01
C ARG A 36 -6.19 -4.12 13.75
N TYR A 37 -5.20 -3.24 13.65
CA TYR A 37 -3.87 -3.38 14.26
C TYR A 37 -3.05 -4.60 13.82
N LYS A 38 -3.51 -5.36 12.84
CA LYS A 38 -2.89 -6.64 12.51
C LYS A 38 -2.60 -6.84 11.03
N ARG A 39 -3.63 -6.80 10.17
CA ARG A 39 -3.50 -7.23 8.79
C ARG A 39 -4.45 -6.50 7.85
N ILE A 40 -4.01 -6.29 6.62
CA ILE A 40 -4.85 -5.82 5.52
C ILE A 40 -4.55 -6.62 4.26
N VAL A 41 -5.58 -6.86 3.47
CA VAL A 41 -5.49 -7.39 2.11
C VAL A 41 -6.18 -6.42 1.16
N ALA A 42 -5.42 -5.88 0.24
CA ALA A 42 -5.88 -4.88 -0.71
C ALA A 42 -5.63 -5.32 -2.16
N ILE A 43 -6.36 -4.73 -3.07
CA ILE A 43 -6.28 -5.01 -4.51
C ILE A 43 -5.88 -3.73 -5.25
N LYS A 44 -4.93 -3.87 -6.16
CA LYS A 44 -4.62 -2.91 -7.21
C LYS A 44 -4.90 -3.56 -8.56
N SER A 45 -5.82 -3.01 -9.32
CA SER A 45 -6.06 -3.41 -10.72
C SER A 45 -5.00 -2.75 -11.61
N VAL A 46 -4.22 -3.56 -12.31
CA VAL A 46 -3.15 -3.08 -13.19
C VAL A 46 -3.68 -3.02 -14.62
N THR A 47 -3.78 -1.82 -15.19
CA THR A 47 -4.31 -1.62 -16.54
C THR A 47 -3.35 -0.86 -17.42
N ILE A 48 -3.48 -1.01 -18.76
CA ILE A 48 -2.65 -0.27 -19.72
C ILE A 48 -2.89 1.26 -19.65
N ASN A 49 -3.98 1.70 -19.02
CA ASN A 49 -4.29 3.12 -18.82
C ASN A 49 -3.45 3.80 -17.73
N GLU A 50 -2.60 3.06 -17.03
CA GLU A 50 -1.63 3.64 -16.10
C GLU A 50 -0.56 4.41 -16.87
N GLY A 51 -0.36 5.69 -16.55
CA GLY A 51 0.55 6.57 -17.27
C GLY A 51 2.01 6.09 -17.32
N PHE A 52 2.47 5.36 -16.28
CA PHE A 52 3.85 4.88 -16.22
C PHE A 52 4.19 3.83 -17.29
N PHE A 53 3.21 3.13 -17.88
CA PHE A 53 3.48 2.15 -18.94
C PHE A 53 3.94 2.78 -20.26
N GLN A 54 3.72 4.08 -20.45
CA GLN A 54 4.23 4.78 -21.65
C GLN A 54 5.76 4.82 -21.69
N GLY A 55 6.40 4.90 -20.52
CA GLY A 55 7.85 4.96 -20.40
C GLY A 55 8.51 3.69 -19.89
N HIS A 56 7.76 2.77 -19.31
CA HIS A 56 8.33 1.59 -18.63
C HIS A 56 7.68 0.28 -19.08
N PHE A 57 7.98 -0.23 -20.26
CA PHE A 57 8.85 0.27 -21.31
C PHE A 57 8.08 0.35 -22.64
N PRO A 58 8.44 1.20 -23.61
CA PRO A 58 7.80 1.23 -24.91
C PRO A 58 7.75 -0.16 -25.56
N GLY A 59 6.55 -0.62 -25.92
CA GLY A 59 6.32 -1.95 -26.51
C GLY A 59 6.42 -3.14 -25.55
N LYS A 60 6.81 -2.92 -24.29
CA LYS A 60 6.87 -3.96 -23.24
C LYS A 60 6.49 -3.39 -21.88
N PRO A 61 5.19 -3.20 -21.62
CA PRO A 61 4.72 -2.60 -20.38
C PRO A 61 4.95 -3.53 -19.19
N VAL A 62 5.67 -3.04 -18.19
CA VAL A 62 5.94 -3.71 -16.91
C VAL A 62 5.73 -2.71 -15.79
N MET A 63 4.97 -3.06 -14.78
CA MET A 63 4.78 -2.20 -13.60
C MET A 63 6.13 -2.00 -12.90
N PRO A 64 6.57 -0.74 -12.70
CA PRO A 64 7.80 -0.47 -11.98
C PRO A 64 7.78 -1.12 -10.60
N GLY A 65 8.83 -1.85 -10.24
CA GLY A 65 8.92 -2.53 -8.94
C GLY A 65 8.78 -1.57 -7.76
N VAL A 66 9.31 -0.35 -7.89
CA VAL A 66 9.18 0.69 -6.86
C VAL A 66 7.72 1.12 -6.64
N LEU A 67 6.85 1.02 -7.65
CA LEU A 67 5.41 1.30 -7.51
C LEU A 67 4.64 0.11 -6.91
N ILE A 68 5.13 -1.11 -7.05
CA ILE A 68 4.61 -2.25 -6.28
C ILE A 68 4.87 -2.03 -4.80
N LEU A 69 6.07 -1.57 -4.44
CA LEU A 69 6.42 -1.22 -3.05
C LEU A 69 5.55 -0.06 -2.54
N GLU A 70 5.27 0.93 -3.38
CA GLU A 70 4.37 2.03 -3.04
C GLU A 70 2.93 1.52 -2.78
N SER A 71 2.41 0.60 -3.59
CA SER A 71 1.11 -0.06 -3.31
C SER A 71 1.11 -0.74 -1.95
N MET A 72 2.19 -1.44 -1.60
CA MET A 72 2.36 -2.07 -0.28
C MET A 72 2.36 -1.03 0.84
N ALA A 73 3.06 0.08 0.68
CA ALA A 73 3.12 1.17 1.65
C ALA A 73 1.74 1.84 1.82
N GLN A 74 1.00 2.04 0.74
CA GLN A 74 -0.36 2.58 0.79
C GLN A 74 -1.34 1.64 1.49
N ALA A 75 -1.26 0.34 1.23
CA ALA A 75 -2.06 -0.65 1.95
C ALA A 75 -1.75 -0.64 3.46
N GLY A 76 -0.48 -0.60 3.83
CA GLY A 76 -0.07 -0.41 5.22
C GLY A 76 -0.57 0.92 5.81
N GLY A 77 -0.51 1.99 5.03
CA GLY A 77 -1.04 3.29 5.40
C GLY A 77 -2.53 3.28 5.72
N LEU A 78 -3.34 2.57 4.92
CA LEU A 78 -4.77 2.38 5.21
C LEU A 78 -4.98 1.70 6.57
N LEU A 79 -4.23 0.64 6.84
CA LEU A 79 -4.33 -0.09 8.09
C LEU A 79 -3.97 0.78 9.31
N LEU A 80 -2.97 1.65 9.17
CA LEU A 80 -2.52 2.55 10.24
C LEU A 80 -3.45 3.76 10.42
N LEU A 81 -3.80 4.45 9.35
CA LEU A 81 -4.54 5.71 9.40
C LEU A 81 -5.96 5.55 9.94
N GLN A 82 -6.55 4.36 9.84
CA GLN A 82 -7.85 4.10 10.45
C GLN A 82 -7.83 4.22 11.97
N GLU A 83 -6.69 3.96 12.58
CA GLU A 83 -6.51 3.97 14.03
C GLU A 83 -6.11 5.34 14.58
N ILE A 84 -5.90 6.34 13.70
CA ILE A 84 -5.40 7.67 14.06
C ILE A 84 -6.55 8.68 14.01
N PRO A 85 -6.99 9.25 15.16
CA PRO A 85 -8.11 10.18 15.20
C PRO A 85 -7.85 11.48 14.42
N ASP A 86 -6.62 12.00 14.47
CA ASP A 86 -6.19 13.24 13.79
C ASP A 86 -5.43 12.97 12.49
N ARG A 87 -5.79 11.91 11.78
CA ARG A 87 -5.11 11.46 10.54
C ARG A 87 -4.99 12.54 9.46
N ASP A 88 -5.94 13.47 9.39
CA ASP A 88 -5.91 14.56 8.42
C ASP A 88 -4.72 15.51 8.62
N ARG A 89 -4.16 15.51 9.83
CA ARG A 89 -2.96 16.27 10.21
C ARG A 89 -1.67 15.46 10.09
N LYS A 90 -1.75 14.20 9.69
CA LYS A 90 -0.63 13.27 9.60
C LYS A 90 -0.26 12.95 8.16
N LEU A 91 1.01 12.65 7.96
CA LEU A 91 1.55 12.04 6.75
C LEU A 91 2.28 10.76 7.14
N LEU A 92 2.26 9.79 6.25
CA LEU A 92 3.06 8.58 6.39
C LEU A 92 4.22 8.64 5.38
N TYR A 93 5.44 8.61 5.92
CA TYR A 93 6.65 8.51 5.13
C TYR A 93 7.18 7.09 5.17
N LEU A 94 7.69 6.64 4.05
CA LEU A 94 8.44 5.41 3.96
C LEU A 94 9.88 5.69 4.36
N ALA A 95 10.27 5.21 5.55
CA ALA A 95 11.57 5.52 6.14
C ALA A 95 12.67 4.54 5.74
N SER A 96 12.33 3.25 5.61
CA SER A 96 13.25 2.25 5.08
C SER A 96 12.52 1.09 4.41
N MET A 97 13.24 0.42 3.54
CA MET A 97 12.83 -0.81 2.87
C MET A 97 13.95 -1.85 3.01
N ASP A 98 13.62 -3.01 3.56
CA ASP A 98 14.56 -4.09 3.78
C ASP A 98 14.03 -5.38 3.14
N ASP A 99 14.92 -6.31 2.82
CA ASP A 99 14.60 -7.63 2.26
C ASP A 99 13.68 -7.56 1.03
N VAL A 100 13.88 -6.55 0.19
CA VAL A 100 13.09 -6.35 -1.02
C VAL A 100 13.45 -7.38 -2.07
N LYS A 101 12.45 -8.11 -2.58
CA LYS A 101 12.62 -9.08 -3.65
C LYS A 101 11.49 -8.96 -4.67
N PHE A 102 11.86 -8.87 -5.94
CA PHE A 102 10.94 -8.95 -7.08
C PHE A 102 11.11 -10.31 -7.74
N ARG A 103 10.03 -11.09 -7.78
CA ARG A 103 10.08 -12.50 -8.20
C ARG A 103 9.46 -12.75 -9.56
N ARG A 104 8.56 -11.88 -9.99
CA ARG A 104 7.96 -11.94 -11.33
C ARG A 104 7.51 -10.55 -11.77
N PRO A 105 7.54 -10.25 -13.08
CA PRO A 105 6.98 -9.01 -13.59
C PRO A 105 5.47 -8.96 -13.40
N VAL A 106 4.97 -7.76 -13.15
CA VAL A 106 3.55 -7.41 -13.11
C VAL A 106 3.24 -6.60 -14.36
N VAL A 107 2.22 -6.99 -15.10
CA VAL A 107 1.91 -6.44 -16.43
C VAL A 107 0.45 -6.01 -16.51
N PRO A 108 0.06 -5.17 -17.50
CA PRO A 108 -1.35 -4.81 -17.71
C PRO A 108 -2.23 -6.05 -17.86
N GLY A 109 -3.38 -6.02 -17.20
CA GLY A 109 -4.31 -7.15 -17.08
C GLY A 109 -4.16 -7.96 -15.80
N ASP A 110 -3.04 -7.79 -15.07
CA ASP A 110 -2.88 -8.41 -13.77
C ASP A 110 -3.72 -7.71 -12.69
N GLN A 111 -4.16 -8.47 -11.71
CA GLN A 111 -4.69 -7.96 -10.46
C GLN A 111 -3.66 -8.24 -9.35
N LEU A 112 -3.14 -7.17 -8.79
CA LEU A 112 -2.15 -7.25 -7.72
C LEU A 112 -2.88 -7.37 -6.37
N ARG A 113 -2.72 -8.49 -5.70
CA ARG A 113 -3.20 -8.72 -4.34
C ARG A 113 -2.08 -8.40 -3.36
N VAL A 114 -2.27 -7.36 -2.58
CA VAL A 114 -1.29 -6.87 -1.60
C VAL A 114 -1.72 -7.30 -0.20
N GLU A 115 -0.87 -8.02 0.49
CA GLU A 115 -1.08 -8.48 1.85
C GLU A 115 -0.04 -7.82 2.78
N VAL A 116 -0.50 -7.16 3.83
CA VAL A 116 0.36 -6.46 4.78
C VAL A 116 0.04 -6.91 6.20
N ASP A 117 1.08 -7.31 6.93
CA ASP A 117 1.01 -7.63 8.35
C ASP A 117 1.81 -6.60 9.16
N ILE A 118 1.23 -6.09 10.25
CA ILE A 118 1.97 -5.28 11.22
C ILE A 118 2.85 -6.20 12.06
N LEU A 119 4.15 -5.93 12.08
CA LEU A 119 5.11 -6.66 12.90
C LEU A 119 5.36 -5.97 14.24
N ALA A 120 5.43 -4.65 14.23
CA ALA A 120 5.61 -3.83 15.43
C ALA A 120 5.10 -2.42 15.16
N TRP A 121 4.37 -1.86 16.11
CA TRP A 121 3.94 -0.47 16.07
C TRP A 121 4.24 0.17 17.42
N LYS A 122 5.11 1.18 17.40
CA LYS A 122 5.51 1.91 18.61
C LYS A 122 5.60 3.40 18.32
N GLY A 123 4.73 4.18 18.95
CA GLY A 123 4.66 5.62 18.76
C GLY A 123 4.35 5.98 17.31
N ASP A 124 5.25 6.71 16.68
CA ASP A 124 5.17 7.18 15.30
C ASP A 124 5.75 6.19 14.26
N ARG A 125 6.27 5.05 14.72
CA ARG A 125 6.98 4.07 13.88
C ARG A 125 6.21 2.77 13.77
N CYS A 126 6.00 2.30 12.55
CA CYS A 126 5.38 1.02 12.30
C CYS A 126 6.23 0.20 11.31
N LYS A 127 6.61 -1.00 11.73
CA LYS A 127 7.26 -1.99 10.88
C LYS A 127 6.24 -2.97 10.35
N ILE A 128 6.18 -3.11 9.04
CA ILE A 128 5.26 -4.00 8.35
C ILE A 128 6.01 -4.99 7.46
N ARG A 129 5.41 -6.16 7.29
CA ARG A 129 5.79 -7.12 6.24
C ARG A 129 4.74 -7.02 5.15
N ALA A 130 5.19 -6.89 3.91
CA ALA A 130 4.30 -6.80 2.77
C ALA A 130 4.65 -7.84 1.70
N LYS A 131 3.62 -8.42 1.10
CA LYS A 131 3.72 -9.35 -0.01
C LYS A 131 2.70 -8.98 -1.08
N ALA A 132 3.09 -9.08 -2.34
CA ALA A 132 2.20 -8.87 -3.48
C ALA A 132 2.14 -10.12 -4.34
N PHE A 133 0.93 -10.51 -4.70
CA PHE A 133 0.62 -11.73 -5.46
C PHE A 133 -0.14 -11.39 -6.73
N VAL A 134 0.12 -12.16 -7.78
CA VAL A 134 -0.69 -12.20 -9.00
C VAL A 134 -1.11 -13.65 -9.23
N GLU A 135 -2.41 -13.88 -9.33
CA GLU A 135 -2.97 -15.24 -9.51
C GLU A 135 -2.42 -16.26 -8.49
N GLY A 136 -2.30 -15.84 -7.23
CA GLY A 136 -1.78 -16.67 -6.14
C GLY A 136 -0.26 -16.85 -6.10
N ASN A 137 0.48 -16.33 -7.09
CA ASN A 137 1.93 -16.44 -7.15
C ASN A 137 2.59 -15.18 -6.59
N LEU A 138 3.59 -15.34 -5.73
CA LEU A 138 4.33 -14.23 -5.14
C LEU A 138 5.08 -13.44 -6.22
N ALA A 139 4.72 -12.18 -6.38
CA ALA A 139 5.35 -11.26 -7.34
C ALA A 139 6.44 -10.40 -6.68
N ALA A 140 6.20 -9.93 -5.45
CA ALA A 140 7.17 -9.13 -4.71
C ALA A 140 6.96 -9.28 -3.20
N GLU A 141 7.99 -9.03 -2.44
CA GLU A 141 7.95 -8.98 -0.97
C GLU A 141 8.92 -7.94 -0.42
N ALA A 142 8.60 -7.38 0.73
CA ALA A 142 9.45 -6.42 1.42
C ALA A 142 9.11 -6.28 2.90
N MET A 143 10.07 -5.78 3.66
CA MET A 143 9.89 -5.23 4.99
C MET A 143 9.93 -3.72 4.87
N LEU A 144 8.91 -3.02 5.37
CA LEU A 144 8.83 -1.56 5.28
C LEU A 144 8.77 -0.96 6.69
N LEU A 145 9.48 0.14 6.89
CA LEU A 145 9.33 0.98 8.06
C LEU A 145 8.60 2.26 7.66
N CYS A 146 7.41 2.43 8.19
CA CYS A 146 6.59 3.63 8.02
C CYS A 146 6.79 4.56 9.22
N LEU A 147 6.93 5.85 8.94
CA LEU A 147 7.06 6.90 9.92
C LEU A 147 5.90 7.89 9.79
N MET A 148 5.18 8.09 10.87
CA MET A 148 4.09 9.07 10.95
C MET A 148 4.64 10.42 11.37
N VAL A 149 4.33 11.47 10.59
CA VAL A 149 4.79 12.84 10.86
C VAL A 149 3.62 13.81 10.82
N ASP A 150 3.70 14.89 11.61
CA ASP A 150 2.75 15.99 11.54
C ASP A 150 2.97 16.81 10.27
N ARG A 151 1.91 17.14 9.53
CA ARG A 151 1.98 17.98 8.31
C ARG A 151 2.65 19.31 8.57
N GLU A 152 2.39 19.94 9.71
CA GLU A 152 2.97 21.24 10.07
C GLU A 152 4.50 21.15 10.27
N ARG A 153 4.99 20.06 10.87
CA ARG A 153 6.44 19.84 11.04
C ARG A 153 7.12 19.53 9.72
N ALA A 154 6.47 18.79 8.83
CA ALA A 154 7.01 18.50 7.50
C ALA A 154 7.23 19.77 6.67
N ASN A 155 6.36 20.77 6.80
CA ASN A 155 6.50 22.07 6.12
C ASN A 155 7.63 22.95 6.69
N ASN A 156 8.02 22.76 7.94
CA ASN A 156 9.05 23.55 8.62
C ASN A 156 10.47 22.96 8.51
N SER A 157 10.60 21.72 8.08
CA SER A 157 11.90 21.03 7.93
C SER A 157 12.63 21.38 6.63
N GLY A 158 12.07 22.26 5.81
CA GLY A 158 12.61 22.72 4.52
C GLY A 158 13.23 24.13 4.54
N LYS A 159 13.57 24.66 5.73
CA LYS A 159 14.29 25.93 5.86
C LYS A 159 15.65 25.73 6.52
#